data_85381fc5c883b6dd462736f04f4b200f
#
_entry.id   85381fc5c883b6dd462736f04f4b200f
#
_cell.length_a   1.000
_cell.length_b   1.000
_cell.length_c   1.000
_cell.angle_alpha   90.00
_cell.angle_beta   90.00
_cell.angle_gamma   90.00
#
_symmetry.space_group_name_H-M   'P 1'
#
loop_
_entity.id
_entity.type
_entity.pdbx_description
1 polymer ?
#
loop_
_entity_poly.entity_id
_entity_poly.type
_entity_poly.pdbx_seq_one_letter_code
_entity_poly.pdbx_strand_id
1 'polypeptide(L)'
;MSSLPPLPPFTLPPLRWYGLFISHAWDYTGEYEGLVNLLNASPFFLWNNLSVPEHKPLAIQMLLPKSYRYLVRQIDERISRADCLLVLAGMYVAHSGWIQSEIEAAKDFGKPIIAVEPRGNERFPEAVTHAADERVGWNSASIISAIRRRAPLISTIPSR
;
A
#
# COMPACT_ATOMS: atom_id res chain seq x y z
N MET A 1 -22.66 38.31 27.40
CA MET A 1 -23.00 37.20 26.49
C MET A 1 -21.79 36.94 25.62
N SER A 2 -21.09 35.84 25.91
CA SER A 2 -19.89 35.46 25.15
C SER A 2 -20.36 34.68 23.91
N SER A 3 -20.26 35.31 22.75
CA SER A 3 -20.53 34.64 21.49
C SER A 3 -19.37 33.65 21.19
N LEU A 4 -19.72 32.38 21.00
CA LEU A 4 -18.76 31.34 20.54
C LEU A 4 -18.16 31.79 19.20
N PRO A 5 -16.86 31.59 18.98
CA PRO A 5 -16.25 31.88 17.70
C PRO A 5 -16.89 30.99 16.63
N PRO A 6 -17.06 31.51 15.39
CA PRO A 6 -17.60 30.70 14.30
C PRO A 6 -16.72 29.48 14.06
N LEU A 7 -17.35 28.32 13.91
CA LEU A 7 -16.66 27.08 13.54
C LEU A 7 -15.93 27.31 12.20
N PRO A 8 -14.68 26.83 12.05
CA PRO A 8 -14.02 26.92 10.77
C PRO A 8 -14.82 26.22 9.68
N PRO A 9 -14.81 26.73 8.46
CA PRO A 9 -15.56 26.09 7.37
C PRO A 9 -15.11 24.65 7.22
N PHE A 10 -16.07 23.74 7.25
CA PHE A 10 -15.85 22.31 7.06
C PHE A 10 -15.52 22.10 5.58
N THR A 11 -14.25 22.22 5.23
CA THR A 11 -13.77 21.89 3.90
C THR A 11 -13.51 20.38 3.84
N LEU A 12 -14.40 19.66 3.16
CA LEU A 12 -14.09 18.27 2.79
C LEU A 12 -12.79 18.26 2.00
N PRO A 13 -11.86 17.34 2.31
CA PRO A 13 -10.66 17.21 1.48
C PRO A 13 -11.11 16.91 0.04
N PRO A 14 -10.45 17.48 -0.96
CA PRO A 14 -10.81 17.25 -2.35
C PRO A 14 -10.78 15.75 -2.64
N LEU A 15 -11.84 15.22 -3.24
CA LEU A 15 -11.90 13.83 -3.68
C LEU A 15 -10.82 13.64 -4.75
N ARG A 16 -9.86 12.78 -4.45
CA ARG A 16 -8.85 12.36 -5.43
C ARG A 16 -8.75 10.84 -5.46
N TRP A 17 -8.25 10.32 -6.55
CA TRP A 17 -7.91 8.91 -6.69
C TRP A 17 -6.51 8.66 -6.14
N TYR A 18 -6.37 7.60 -5.35
CA TYR A 18 -5.10 7.12 -4.81
C TYR A 18 -4.69 5.84 -5.52
N GLY A 19 -3.52 5.82 -6.15
CA GLY A 19 -2.93 4.60 -6.66
C GLY A 19 -2.24 3.84 -5.54
N LEU A 20 -2.70 2.65 -5.21
CA LEU A 20 -2.14 1.85 -4.13
C LEU A 20 -1.58 0.53 -4.65
N PHE A 21 -0.35 0.22 -4.25
CA PHE A 21 0.21 -1.10 -4.43
C PHE A 21 0.18 -1.83 -3.09
N ILE A 22 -0.50 -2.97 -3.02
CA ILE A 22 -0.58 -3.79 -1.83
C ILE A 22 0.40 -4.94 -1.99
N SER A 23 1.47 -4.91 -1.20
CA SER A 23 2.45 -5.99 -1.09
C SER A 23 1.83 -7.14 -0.32
N HIS A 24 1.66 -8.27 -0.96
CA HIS A 24 1.05 -9.45 -0.38
C HIS A 24 1.68 -10.72 -0.93
N ALA A 25 1.58 -11.80 -0.18
CA ALA A 25 1.97 -13.10 -0.69
C ALA A 25 0.96 -13.62 -1.72
N TRP A 26 1.49 -14.25 -2.74
CA TRP A 26 0.71 -14.79 -3.84
C TRP A 26 -0.07 -16.07 -3.49
N ASP A 27 0.31 -16.73 -2.42
CA ASP A 27 -0.50 -17.77 -1.83
C ASP A 27 -1.61 -17.08 -1.05
N TYR A 28 -2.82 -17.26 -1.55
CA TYR A 28 -4.05 -16.71 -1.02
C TYR A 28 -4.04 -16.50 0.48
N THR A 29 -4.32 -15.30 0.90
CA THR A 29 -4.66 -15.02 2.28
C THR A 29 -5.86 -14.10 2.33
N GLY A 30 -6.78 -14.39 3.22
CA GLY A 30 -7.93 -13.55 3.47
C GLY A 30 -7.58 -12.12 3.90
N GLU A 31 -6.31 -11.86 4.23
CA GLU A 31 -5.83 -10.52 4.58
C GLU A 31 -5.83 -9.56 3.39
N TYR A 32 -5.33 -9.99 2.23
CA TYR A 32 -5.36 -9.16 1.02
C TYR A 32 -6.79 -8.77 0.64
N GLU A 33 -7.66 -9.77 0.52
CA GLU A 33 -9.07 -9.52 0.19
C GLU A 33 -9.77 -8.71 1.28
N GLY A 34 -9.48 -9.01 2.54
CA GLY A 34 -10.00 -8.25 3.67
C GLY A 34 -9.62 -6.76 3.60
N LEU A 35 -8.37 -6.45 3.25
CA LEU A 35 -7.93 -5.06 3.06
C LEU A 35 -8.62 -4.40 1.87
N VAL A 36 -8.69 -5.09 0.73
CA VAL A 36 -9.38 -4.60 -0.46
C VAL A 36 -10.84 -4.29 -0.15
N ASN A 37 -11.55 -5.21 0.51
CA ASN A 37 -12.95 -5.01 0.90
C ASN A 37 -13.12 -3.84 1.88
N LEU A 38 -12.19 -3.69 2.83
CA LEU A 38 -12.20 -2.61 3.81
C LEU A 38 -12.01 -1.23 3.14
N LEU A 39 -11.13 -1.13 2.16
CA LEU A 39 -10.93 0.11 1.39
C LEU A 39 -12.12 0.40 0.47
N ASN A 40 -12.68 -0.62 -0.18
CA ASN A 40 -13.84 -0.46 -1.07
C ASN A 40 -15.11 -0.06 -0.31
N ALA A 41 -15.27 -0.53 0.92
CA ALA A 41 -16.43 -0.18 1.76
C ALA A 41 -16.34 1.23 2.36
N SER A 42 -15.20 1.90 2.22
CA SER A 42 -14.98 3.21 2.84
C SER A 42 -15.59 4.34 2.01
N PRO A 43 -16.55 5.10 2.54
CA PRO A 43 -17.17 6.20 1.81
C PRO A 43 -16.14 7.32 1.58
N PHE A 44 -16.26 8.01 0.46
CA PHE A 44 -15.40 9.15 0.09
C PHE A 44 -13.90 8.84 0.00
N PHE A 45 -13.55 7.58 -0.22
CA PHE A 45 -12.20 7.14 -0.51
C PHE A 45 -12.14 6.49 -1.90
N LEU A 46 -11.51 7.17 -2.84
CA LEU A 46 -11.37 6.71 -4.21
C LEU A 46 -9.95 6.18 -4.41
N TRP A 47 -9.81 4.96 -4.91
CA TRP A 47 -8.51 4.35 -5.10
C TRP A 47 -8.47 3.38 -6.28
N ASN A 48 -7.29 3.20 -6.83
CA ASN A 48 -6.98 2.23 -7.86
C ASN A 48 -6.04 1.17 -7.30
N ASN A 49 -6.38 -0.09 -7.49
CA ASN A 49 -5.53 -1.20 -7.12
C ASN A 49 -4.47 -1.42 -8.19
N LEU A 50 -3.23 -1.11 -7.86
CA LEU A 50 -2.07 -1.32 -8.74
C LEU A 50 -1.32 -2.62 -8.45
N SER A 51 -1.76 -3.40 -7.45
CA SER A 51 -1.18 -4.70 -7.14
C SER A 51 -1.33 -5.66 -8.33
N VAL A 52 -0.42 -6.61 -8.44
CA VAL A 52 -0.47 -7.61 -9.52
C VAL A 52 -1.41 -8.74 -9.09
N PRO A 53 -2.54 -8.96 -9.75
CA PRO A 53 -3.61 -9.77 -9.17
C PRO A 53 -3.44 -11.29 -9.22
N GLU A 54 -2.65 -11.90 -10.07
CA GLU A 54 -2.85 -13.34 -10.31
C GLU A 54 -1.63 -14.18 -10.70
N HIS A 55 -0.44 -13.77 -10.41
CA HIS A 55 0.71 -14.58 -10.81
C HIS A 55 1.39 -15.18 -9.58
N LYS A 56 1.47 -16.49 -9.52
CA LYS A 56 2.23 -17.21 -8.50
C LYS A 56 3.73 -17.05 -8.80
N PRO A 57 4.49 -16.21 -8.07
CA PRO A 57 5.88 -15.96 -8.38
C PRO A 57 6.73 -17.21 -8.32
N LEU A 58 6.42 -18.11 -7.39
CA LEU A 58 7.10 -19.40 -7.25
C LEU A 58 6.97 -20.27 -8.49
N ALA A 59 5.80 -20.30 -9.12
CA ALA A 59 5.60 -21.09 -10.35
C ALA A 59 6.38 -20.46 -11.53
N ILE A 60 6.49 -19.14 -11.57
CA ILE A 60 7.21 -18.42 -12.62
C ILE A 60 8.73 -18.46 -12.39
N GLN A 61 9.20 -18.36 -11.14
CA GLN A 61 10.62 -18.54 -10.81
C GLN A 61 11.17 -19.90 -11.24
N MET A 62 10.35 -20.93 -11.15
CA MET A 62 10.78 -22.30 -11.52
C MET A 62 10.78 -22.56 -13.02
N LEU A 63 10.08 -21.78 -13.83
CA LEU A 63 9.83 -22.12 -15.22
C LEU A 63 10.71 -21.40 -16.25
N LEU A 64 11.06 -20.12 -16.10
CA LEU A 64 11.95 -19.44 -17.06
C LEU A 64 12.56 -18.12 -16.47
N PRO A 65 13.86 -17.87 -16.62
CA PRO A 65 14.51 -16.62 -16.19
C PRO A 65 13.96 -15.36 -16.86
N LYS A 66 13.46 -15.49 -18.10
CA LYS A 66 12.85 -14.39 -18.85
C LYS A 66 11.50 -13.97 -18.28
N SER A 67 10.70 -14.92 -17.83
CA SER A 67 9.39 -14.64 -17.20
C SER A 67 9.54 -13.95 -15.85
N TYR A 68 10.56 -14.31 -15.07
CA TYR A 68 10.87 -13.65 -13.81
C TYR A 68 11.25 -12.17 -14.01
N ARG A 69 12.16 -11.88 -14.95
CA ARG A 69 12.55 -10.49 -15.28
C ARG A 69 11.36 -9.66 -15.77
N TYR A 70 10.49 -10.27 -16.56
CA TYR A 70 9.27 -9.60 -17.02
C TYR A 70 8.36 -9.24 -15.85
N LEU A 71 8.15 -10.18 -14.92
CA LEU A 71 7.32 -9.95 -13.73
C LEU A 71 7.90 -8.86 -12.83
N VAL A 72 9.21 -8.90 -12.53
CA VAL A 72 9.88 -7.86 -11.74
C VAL A 72 9.68 -6.49 -12.40
N ARG A 73 9.86 -6.39 -13.70
CA ARG A 73 9.65 -5.12 -14.43
C ARG A 73 8.20 -4.63 -14.33
N GLN A 74 7.22 -5.53 -14.41
CA GLN A 74 5.81 -5.18 -14.25
C GLN A 74 5.49 -4.66 -12.85
N ILE A 75 6.11 -5.24 -11.83
CA ILE A 75 5.95 -4.82 -10.45
C ILE A 75 6.59 -3.46 -10.24
N ASP A 76 7.83 -3.27 -10.68
CA ASP A 76 8.54 -2.00 -10.60
C ASP A 76 7.75 -0.87 -11.28
N GLU A 77 7.21 -1.13 -12.48
CA GLU A 77 6.37 -0.16 -13.19
C GLU A 77 5.13 0.22 -12.37
N ARG A 78 4.46 -0.76 -11.77
CA ARG A 78 3.26 -0.50 -10.96
C ARG A 78 3.58 0.25 -9.66
N ILE A 79 4.66 -0.13 -8.97
CA ILE A 79 5.13 0.57 -7.78
C ILE A 79 5.53 2.01 -8.13
N SER A 80 6.22 2.23 -9.23
CA SER A 80 6.62 3.58 -9.67
C SER A 80 5.42 4.51 -9.92
N ARG A 81 4.27 3.95 -10.27
CA ARG A 81 3.02 4.69 -10.51
C ARG A 81 2.13 4.81 -9.26
N ALA A 82 2.42 4.04 -8.22
CA ALA A 82 1.64 4.09 -6.99
C ALA A 82 1.91 5.37 -6.19
N ASP A 83 0.92 5.82 -5.44
CA ASP A 83 1.09 6.89 -4.45
C ASP A 83 1.68 6.36 -3.14
N CYS A 84 1.33 5.12 -2.77
CA CYS A 84 1.84 4.44 -1.57
C CYS A 84 1.97 2.94 -1.81
N LEU A 85 2.93 2.34 -1.10
CA LEU A 85 3.01 0.89 -0.90
C LEU A 85 2.35 0.55 0.44
N LEU A 86 1.38 -0.35 0.44
CA LEU A 86 0.82 -0.96 1.65
C LEU A 86 1.44 -2.34 1.86
N VAL A 87 2.07 -2.57 3.00
CA VAL A 87 2.66 -3.86 3.36
C VAL A 87 1.79 -4.56 4.39
N LEU A 88 1.29 -5.74 4.05
CA LEU A 88 0.60 -6.62 4.99
C LEU A 88 1.64 -7.35 5.85
N ALA A 89 1.88 -6.84 7.04
CA ALA A 89 3.00 -7.27 7.89
C ALA A 89 2.92 -8.73 8.33
N GLY A 90 1.72 -9.28 8.51
CA GLY A 90 1.52 -10.68 8.88
C GLY A 90 2.01 -11.68 7.82
N MET A 91 2.12 -11.25 6.58
CA MET A 91 2.53 -12.08 5.47
C MET A 91 4.06 -12.11 5.25
N TYR A 92 4.78 -11.20 5.86
CA TYR A 92 6.21 -11.05 5.65
C TYR A 92 7.01 -12.30 6.04
N VAL A 93 6.63 -12.98 7.13
CA VAL A 93 7.38 -14.12 7.65
C VAL A 93 7.47 -15.28 6.65
N ALA A 94 6.37 -15.54 5.93
CA ALA A 94 6.30 -16.64 4.96
C ALA A 94 6.90 -16.29 3.60
N HIS A 95 6.98 -15.00 3.24
CA HIS A 95 7.31 -14.53 1.89
C HIS A 95 8.28 -13.34 1.90
N SER A 96 9.17 -13.30 2.87
CA SER A 96 10.06 -12.16 3.15
C SER A 96 10.90 -11.70 1.94
N GLY A 97 11.42 -12.62 1.14
CA GLY A 97 12.28 -12.25 0.00
C GLY A 97 11.55 -11.44 -1.07
N TRP A 98 10.29 -11.79 -1.34
CA TRP A 98 9.49 -11.09 -2.33
C TRP A 98 9.03 -9.72 -1.81
N ILE A 99 8.44 -9.70 -0.64
CA ILE A 99 7.99 -8.45 0.01
C ILE A 99 9.17 -7.50 0.22
N GLN A 100 10.34 -8.02 0.54
CA GLN A 100 11.55 -7.22 0.66
C GLN A 100 11.92 -6.53 -0.67
N SER A 101 11.85 -7.25 -1.80
CA SER A 101 12.14 -6.63 -3.11
C SER A 101 11.11 -5.55 -3.51
N GLU A 102 9.86 -5.70 -3.14
CA GLU A 102 8.83 -4.66 -3.34
C GLU A 102 9.06 -3.44 -2.44
N ILE A 103 9.50 -3.65 -1.20
CA ILE A 103 9.91 -2.58 -0.28
C ILE A 103 11.11 -1.81 -0.84
N GLU A 104 12.12 -2.51 -1.36
CA GLU A 104 13.30 -1.90 -1.98
C GLU A 104 12.91 -1.08 -3.21
N ALA A 105 12.09 -1.63 -4.09
CA ALA A 105 11.56 -0.90 -5.24
C ALA A 105 10.79 0.37 -4.83
N ALA A 106 9.95 0.28 -3.79
CA ALA A 106 9.25 1.46 -3.28
C ALA A 106 10.21 2.55 -2.78
N LYS A 107 11.28 2.16 -2.07
CA LYS A 107 12.32 3.10 -1.62
C LYS A 107 13.05 3.74 -2.80
N ASP A 108 13.44 2.96 -3.79
CA ASP A 108 14.14 3.45 -4.99
C ASP A 108 13.29 4.46 -5.78
N PHE A 109 11.98 4.25 -5.82
CA PHE A 109 11.03 5.19 -6.45
C PHE A 109 10.55 6.30 -5.50
N GLY A 110 11.06 6.37 -4.26
CA GLY A 110 10.67 7.39 -3.27
C GLY A 110 9.20 7.30 -2.85
N LYS A 111 8.63 6.09 -2.84
CA LYS A 111 7.23 5.87 -2.46
C LYS A 111 7.07 5.65 -0.96
N PRO A 112 6.10 6.31 -0.31
CA PRO A 112 5.79 6.05 1.08
C PRO A 112 5.38 4.60 1.31
N ILE A 113 5.86 4.02 2.40
CA ILE A 113 5.57 2.65 2.81
C ILE A 113 4.75 2.68 4.08
N ILE A 114 3.55 2.13 4.02
CA ILE A 114 2.63 2.01 5.15
C ILE A 114 2.49 0.54 5.50
N ALA A 115 2.90 0.17 6.70
CA ALA A 115 2.72 -1.19 7.20
C ALA A 115 1.39 -1.32 7.93
N VAL A 116 0.58 -2.29 7.52
CA VAL A 116 -0.71 -2.62 8.12
C VAL A 116 -0.51 -3.79 9.08
N GLU A 117 -0.92 -3.59 10.34
CA GLU A 117 -0.84 -4.62 11.36
C GLU A 117 -1.63 -5.88 10.96
N PRO A 118 -1.06 -7.07 11.23
CA PRO A 118 -1.81 -8.30 11.01
C PRO A 118 -3.03 -8.35 11.93
N ARG A 119 -4.03 -9.12 11.52
CA ARG A 119 -5.18 -9.42 12.39
C ARG A 119 -4.73 -10.29 13.54
N GLY A 120 -4.96 -9.84 14.76
CA GLY A 120 -4.54 -10.53 15.99
C GLY A 120 -3.30 -9.90 16.63
N ASN A 121 -2.76 -10.56 17.65
CA ASN A 121 -1.61 -10.06 18.41
C ASN A 121 -0.25 -10.49 17.83
N GLU A 122 -0.14 -10.59 16.53
CA GLU A 122 1.11 -10.93 15.88
C GLU A 122 2.04 -9.72 15.88
N ARG A 123 3.34 -9.99 16.08
CA ARG A 123 4.35 -8.94 16.08
C ARG A 123 4.68 -8.52 14.65
N PHE A 124 4.91 -7.22 14.46
CA PHE A 124 5.52 -6.73 13.24
C PHE A 124 6.91 -7.34 13.05
N PRO A 125 7.22 -7.89 11.88
CA PRO A 125 8.59 -8.22 11.55
C PRO A 125 9.49 -6.99 11.62
N GLU A 126 10.68 -7.14 12.20
CA GLU A 126 11.62 -6.04 12.39
C GLU A 126 11.97 -5.34 11.07
N ALA A 127 12.17 -6.12 10.01
CA ALA A 127 12.46 -5.58 8.68
C ALA A 127 11.34 -4.68 8.14
N VAL A 128 10.08 -5.03 8.37
CA VAL A 128 8.93 -4.19 7.98
C VAL A 128 8.87 -2.95 8.86
N THR A 129 9.12 -3.10 10.15
CA THR A 129 9.14 -1.99 11.10
C THR A 129 10.17 -0.92 10.74
N HIS A 130 11.37 -1.32 10.33
CA HIS A 130 12.43 -0.40 9.91
C HIS A 130 12.19 0.22 8.52
N ALA A 131 11.49 -0.49 7.65
CA ALA A 131 11.23 -0.04 6.29
C ALA A 131 10.05 0.92 6.18
N ALA A 132 9.06 0.77 7.06
CA ALA A 132 7.82 1.52 6.98
C ALA A 132 7.96 2.96 7.46
N ASP A 133 7.40 3.90 6.69
CA ASP A 133 7.28 5.30 7.09
C ASP A 133 6.17 5.50 8.13
N GLU A 134 5.19 4.61 8.13
CA GLU A 134 4.09 4.62 9.10
C GLU A 134 3.55 3.20 9.31
N ARG A 135 3.12 2.92 10.54
CA ARG A 135 2.45 1.67 10.94
C ARG A 135 1.06 1.99 11.40
N VAL A 136 0.10 1.20 10.97
CA VAL A 136 -1.32 1.40 11.28
C VAL A 136 -2.00 0.11 11.67
N GLY A 137 -3.01 0.22 12.52
CA GLY A 137 -3.85 -0.91 12.88
C GLY A 137 -4.80 -1.31 11.76
N TRP A 138 -5.37 -2.51 11.87
CA TRP A 138 -6.31 -3.07 10.89
C TRP A 138 -7.69 -2.42 11.01
N ASN A 139 -7.81 -1.18 10.57
CA ASN A 139 -9.09 -0.47 10.46
C ASN A 139 -9.03 0.60 9.35
N SER A 140 -10.15 0.85 8.69
CA SER A 140 -10.22 1.76 7.55
C SER A 140 -9.80 3.19 7.88
N ALA A 141 -10.20 3.69 9.04
CA ALA A 141 -9.91 5.07 9.44
C ALA A 141 -8.40 5.32 9.57
N SER A 142 -7.67 4.43 10.24
CA SER A 142 -6.22 4.54 10.41
C SER A 142 -5.48 4.38 9.09
N ILE A 143 -5.85 3.39 8.28
CA ILE A 143 -5.22 3.12 6.99
C ILE A 143 -5.43 4.28 6.02
N ILE A 144 -6.66 4.74 5.84
CA ILE A 144 -6.99 5.84 4.94
C ILE A 144 -6.36 7.16 5.40
N SER A 145 -6.33 7.42 6.70
CA SER A 145 -5.68 8.60 7.24
C SER A 145 -4.18 8.60 6.97
N ALA A 146 -3.51 7.44 7.10
CA ALA A 146 -2.10 7.30 6.77
C ALA A 146 -1.83 7.51 5.28
N ILE A 147 -2.65 6.92 4.40
CA ILE A 147 -2.55 7.12 2.96
C ILE A 147 -2.66 8.62 2.62
N ARG A 148 -3.65 9.31 3.18
CA ARG A 148 -3.87 10.75 2.94
C ARG A 148 -2.72 11.61 3.43
N ARG A 149 -2.07 11.24 4.54
CA ARG A 149 -0.91 11.97 5.07
C ARG A 149 0.35 11.75 4.26
N ARG A 150 0.57 10.53 3.80
CA ARG A 150 1.82 10.09 3.18
C ARG A 150 1.83 10.23 1.67
N ALA A 151 0.69 10.05 1.01
CA ALA A 151 0.62 10.19 -0.43
C ALA A 151 0.96 11.64 -0.85
N PRO A 152 1.84 11.82 -1.84
CA PRO A 152 2.23 13.16 -2.28
C PRO A 152 1.02 13.96 -2.76
N LEU A 153 0.97 15.23 -2.37
CA LEU A 153 -0.05 16.17 -2.81
C LEU A 153 0.19 16.51 -4.28
N ILE A 154 -0.33 15.65 -5.17
CA ILE A 154 -0.26 15.78 -6.64
C ILE A 154 1.16 15.54 -7.19
N SER A 155 1.31 14.47 -7.92
CA SER A 155 2.36 14.39 -8.93
C SER A 155 2.18 15.56 -9.87
N THR A 156 3.07 16.52 -9.83
CA THR A 156 3.20 17.52 -10.88
C THR A 156 3.36 16.74 -12.16
N ILE A 157 2.33 16.79 -13.02
CA ILE A 157 2.46 16.32 -14.39
C ILE A 157 3.64 17.10 -14.95
N PRO A 158 4.73 16.46 -15.40
CA PRO A 158 5.78 17.20 -16.07
C PRO A 158 5.12 17.86 -17.28
N SER A 159 5.09 19.17 -17.27
CA SER A 159 4.72 19.95 -18.45
C SER A 159 5.59 19.49 -19.62
N ARG A 160 4.94 19.17 -20.72
CA ARG A 160 5.57 18.83 -21.98
C ARG A 160 6.51 19.93 -22.44
#